data_dc50a32e292567841607e89475cb41f2
#
_entry.id   dc50a32e292567841607e89475cb41f2
#
_cell.length_a   1.000
_cell.length_b   1.000
_cell.length_c   1.000
_cell.angle_alpha   90.00
_cell.angle_beta   90.00
_cell.angle_gamma   90.00
#
_symmetry.space_group_name_H-M   'P 1'
#
loop_
_entity.id
_entity.type
_entity.pdbx_description
1 polymer ?
#
loop_
_entity_poly.entity_id
_entity_poly.type
_entity_poly.pdbx_seq_one_letter_code
_entity_poly.pdbx_strand_id
1 'polypeptide(L)'
;MNIINNPQPGEWAALCERNAPSDEQVIESVRAIVETVRKEGDQALRRFAHDFDHATLTDIELSDEERTLLAAQTSCKVQQAIQHALHNIQAFHKAQKPMMVEVETQPGVHCVQKAVPIQRVGLYIPGGRAPLFSTVLMLAAPAVIAGCKEIVLCTPQGADGHIASEIIYAANICGIHHIYRVGGAQAIAAMAYGTESIPCVDKIFGPGNRYVTHAKQLVSTHTAIDMPAGPSEVLVMADQSAHPDYVAADMLSQAEHGPDSQAILVCNSMTLAQQVAAEVERQTALLPRRELVEQSLSHSRIIVLHSREEMLQFSNAYAPEHLILSVDNPWQMAEGVTAAGSVFVGNYSPESAGDYASGTNHTLPTSGWARSYSGVNIDSFMRKITFQELTKEGLQALAPTIETMAEAEGLHAHAQAVRVRKS
;
A
#
# COMPACT_ATOMS: atom_id res chain seq x y z
N MET A 1 -16.56 -12.94 -19.80
CA MET A 1 -15.83 -13.51 -18.64
C MET A 1 -16.11 -15.02 -18.52
N ASN A 2 -15.15 -15.80 -17.97
CA ASN A 2 -15.30 -17.24 -17.76
C ASN A 2 -16.05 -17.51 -16.44
N ILE A 3 -17.13 -18.32 -16.51
CA ILE A 3 -17.88 -18.77 -15.33
C ILE A 3 -17.43 -20.20 -15.00
N ILE A 4 -16.88 -20.39 -13.81
CA ILE A 4 -16.39 -21.68 -13.30
C ILE A 4 -17.38 -22.16 -12.24
N ASN A 5 -18.02 -23.28 -12.53
CA ASN A 5 -19.07 -23.82 -11.67
C ASN A 5 -18.50 -24.89 -10.75
N ASN A 6 -18.58 -24.65 -9.47
CA ASN A 6 -18.25 -25.57 -8.38
C ASN A 6 -16.87 -26.26 -8.52
N PRO A 7 -15.77 -25.48 -8.64
CA PRO A 7 -14.45 -26.06 -8.66
C PRO A 7 -14.15 -26.77 -7.35
N GLN A 8 -13.48 -27.92 -7.43
CA GLN A 8 -13.09 -28.65 -6.22
C GLN A 8 -11.99 -27.89 -5.45
N PRO A 9 -11.90 -28.03 -4.11
CA PRO A 9 -10.89 -27.33 -3.33
C PRO A 9 -9.44 -27.54 -3.80
N GLY A 10 -9.14 -28.69 -4.41
CA GLY A 10 -7.84 -28.96 -5.00
C GLY A 10 -7.50 -28.10 -6.23
N GLU A 11 -8.51 -27.50 -6.89
CA GLU A 11 -8.35 -26.63 -8.06
C GLU A 11 -8.18 -25.16 -7.66
N TRP A 12 -8.49 -24.81 -6.39
CA TRP A 12 -8.48 -23.41 -5.93
C TRP A 12 -7.11 -22.76 -6.02
N ALA A 13 -6.05 -23.53 -5.78
CA ALA A 13 -4.68 -22.99 -5.89
C ALA A 13 -4.42 -22.38 -7.27
N ALA A 14 -4.78 -23.10 -8.35
CA ALA A 14 -4.65 -22.60 -9.71
C ALA A 14 -5.60 -21.43 -10.01
N LEU A 15 -6.79 -21.41 -9.40
CA LEU A 15 -7.74 -20.30 -9.54
C LEU A 15 -7.31 -19.03 -8.79
N CYS A 16 -6.50 -19.20 -7.74
CA CYS A 16 -5.92 -18.11 -6.97
C CYS A 16 -4.60 -17.56 -7.57
N GLU A 17 -4.07 -18.18 -8.61
CA GLU A 17 -2.87 -17.68 -9.28
C GLU A 17 -3.14 -16.33 -9.94
N ARG A 18 -2.17 -15.41 -9.78
CA ARG A 18 -2.15 -14.11 -10.45
C ARG A 18 -1.35 -14.23 -11.73
N ASN A 19 -1.82 -13.58 -12.76
CA ASN A 19 -1.14 -13.55 -14.03
C ASN A 19 0.06 -12.60 -13.93
N ALA A 20 1.21 -13.09 -13.43
CA ALA A 20 2.45 -12.35 -13.40
C ALA A 20 3.30 -12.76 -14.62
N PRO A 21 3.53 -11.87 -15.59
CA PRO A 21 4.48 -12.13 -16.67
C PRO A 21 5.88 -12.33 -16.09
N SER A 22 6.73 -13.09 -16.81
CA SER A 22 8.15 -13.23 -16.45
C SER A 22 8.84 -11.86 -16.43
N ASP A 23 9.40 -11.49 -15.28
CA ASP A 23 9.96 -10.16 -15.03
C ASP A 23 11.49 -10.11 -15.12
N GLU A 24 12.17 -11.16 -15.61
CA GLU A 24 13.65 -11.25 -15.64
C GLU A 24 14.30 -10.03 -16.33
N GLN A 25 13.81 -9.67 -17.52
CA GLN A 25 14.33 -8.50 -18.25
C GLN A 25 14.06 -7.17 -17.51
N VAL A 26 12.92 -7.08 -16.85
CA VAL A 26 12.56 -5.91 -16.04
C VAL A 26 13.49 -5.81 -14.83
N ILE A 27 13.76 -6.91 -14.15
CA ILE A 27 14.66 -6.98 -12.99
C ILE A 27 16.08 -6.56 -13.39
N GLU A 28 16.60 -7.03 -14.52
CA GLU A 28 17.92 -6.61 -15.02
C GLU A 28 17.97 -5.13 -15.34
N SER A 29 16.95 -4.62 -16.02
CA SER A 29 16.84 -3.18 -16.35
C SER A 29 16.77 -2.33 -15.08
N VAL A 30 15.97 -2.73 -14.09
CA VAL A 30 15.84 -2.06 -12.80
C VAL A 30 17.17 -2.05 -12.05
N ARG A 31 17.89 -3.17 -12.04
CA ARG A 31 19.22 -3.25 -11.42
C ARG A 31 20.20 -2.26 -12.05
N ALA A 32 20.22 -2.18 -13.37
CA ALA A 32 21.06 -1.23 -14.09
C ALA A 32 20.70 0.23 -13.75
N ILE A 33 19.40 0.57 -13.68
CA ILE A 33 18.93 1.89 -13.30
C ILE A 33 19.37 2.24 -11.88
N VAL A 34 19.11 1.36 -10.92
CA VAL A 34 19.44 1.58 -9.49
C VAL A 34 20.95 1.79 -9.30
N GLU A 35 21.78 0.93 -9.91
CA GLU A 35 23.24 1.08 -9.83
C GLU A 35 23.75 2.35 -10.51
N THR A 36 23.11 2.79 -11.58
CA THR A 36 23.46 4.02 -12.28
C THR A 36 23.15 5.23 -11.42
N VAL A 37 21.95 5.32 -10.83
CA VAL A 37 21.61 6.42 -9.92
C VAL A 37 22.56 6.46 -8.73
N ARG A 38 22.89 5.30 -8.15
CA ARG A 38 23.82 5.20 -7.01
C ARG A 38 25.21 5.76 -7.34
N LYS A 39 25.67 5.63 -8.60
CA LYS A 39 27.00 6.08 -9.02
C LYS A 39 27.03 7.53 -9.52
N GLU A 40 25.99 7.94 -10.22
CA GLU A 40 25.99 9.19 -11.00
C GLU A 40 25.04 10.26 -10.42
N GLY A 41 24.26 9.93 -9.38
CA GLY A 41 23.40 10.87 -8.68
C GLY A 41 22.42 11.61 -9.60
N ASP A 42 22.35 12.92 -9.46
CA ASP A 42 21.47 13.81 -10.24
C ASP A 42 21.70 13.73 -11.74
N GLN A 43 22.93 13.43 -12.19
CA GLN A 43 23.22 13.27 -13.61
C GLN A 43 22.42 12.10 -14.22
N ALA A 44 22.34 10.98 -13.49
CA ALA A 44 21.54 9.85 -13.91
C ALA A 44 20.05 10.21 -13.96
N LEU A 45 19.55 10.96 -12.96
CA LEU A 45 18.15 11.37 -12.92
C LEU A 45 17.77 12.22 -14.13
N ARG A 46 18.61 13.18 -14.53
CA ARG A 46 18.40 14.02 -15.72
C ARG A 46 18.40 13.19 -17.00
N ARG A 47 19.33 12.24 -17.12
CA ARG A 47 19.36 11.33 -18.28
C ARG A 47 18.11 10.48 -18.36
N PHE A 48 17.69 9.84 -17.26
CA PHE A 48 16.50 8.99 -17.26
C PHE A 48 15.19 9.77 -17.44
N ALA A 49 15.10 11.02 -16.97
CA ALA A 49 13.97 11.90 -17.29
C ALA A 49 13.85 12.16 -18.79
N HIS A 50 15.00 12.39 -19.46
CA HIS A 50 15.02 12.54 -20.91
C HIS A 50 14.64 11.23 -21.64
N ASP A 51 15.23 10.11 -21.24
CA ASP A 51 15.09 8.84 -21.96
C ASP A 51 13.72 8.17 -21.76
N PHE A 52 13.13 8.29 -20.55
CA PHE A 52 11.89 7.59 -20.18
C PHE A 52 10.67 8.50 -20.15
N ASP A 53 10.83 9.73 -19.66
CA ASP A 53 9.72 10.68 -19.50
C ASP A 53 9.65 11.68 -20.68
N HIS A 54 10.65 11.65 -21.58
CA HIS A 54 10.81 12.60 -22.71
C HIS A 54 10.82 14.07 -22.26
N ALA A 55 11.30 14.31 -21.06
CA ALA A 55 11.29 15.60 -20.41
C ALA A 55 12.71 16.10 -20.09
N THR A 56 12.90 17.41 -20.21
CA THR A 56 14.15 18.06 -19.78
C THR A 56 14.03 18.43 -18.31
N LEU A 57 14.89 17.87 -17.48
CA LEU A 57 14.92 18.10 -16.04
C LEU A 57 16.02 19.13 -15.71
N THR A 58 15.65 20.41 -15.60
CA THR A 58 16.56 21.50 -15.17
C THR A 58 16.72 21.50 -13.67
N ASP A 59 15.61 21.71 -12.95
CA ASP A 59 15.55 21.69 -11.51
C ASP A 59 14.83 20.42 -11.06
N ILE A 60 15.47 19.67 -10.19
CA ILE A 60 14.93 18.40 -9.70
C ILE A 60 13.85 18.65 -8.65
N GLU A 61 14.06 19.62 -7.75
CA GLU A 61 13.08 20.03 -6.74
C GLU A 61 12.21 21.16 -7.26
N LEU A 62 10.93 21.13 -6.93
CA LEU A 62 10.00 22.24 -7.17
C LEU A 62 10.26 23.38 -6.17
N SER A 63 10.45 24.59 -6.66
CA SER A 63 10.50 25.78 -5.81
C SER A 63 9.15 26.08 -5.17
N ASP A 64 9.16 26.84 -4.07
CA ASP A 64 7.94 27.26 -3.38
C ASP A 64 7.03 28.11 -4.28
N GLU A 65 7.62 28.91 -5.16
CA GLU A 65 6.90 29.74 -6.13
C GLU A 65 6.18 28.87 -7.15
N GLU A 66 6.88 27.91 -7.75
CA GLU A 66 6.27 26.95 -8.70
C GLU A 66 5.17 26.12 -8.07
N ARG A 67 5.39 25.62 -6.85
CA ARG A 67 4.36 24.85 -6.11
C ARG A 67 3.09 25.69 -5.93
N THR A 68 3.24 26.97 -5.57
CA THR A 68 2.12 27.87 -5.36
C THR A 68 1.37 28.14 -6.66
N LEU A 69 2.09 28.41 -7.75
CA LEU A 69 1.52 28.67 -9.06
C LEU A 69 0.80 27.44 -9.64
N LEU A 70 1.42 26.26 -9.54
CA LEU A 70 0.83 25.01 -10.03
C LEU A 70 -0.42 24.63 -9.24
N ALA A 71 -0.36 24.67 -7.90
CA ALA A 71 -1.51 24.37 -7.06
C ALA A 71 -2.73 25.27 -7.33
N ALA A 72 -2.50 26.54 -7.66
CA ALA A 72 -3.56 27.50 -7.98
C ALA A 72 -4.31 27.16 -9.29
N GLN A 73 -3.77 26.30 -10.16
CA GLN A 73 -4.44 25.85 -11.38
C GLN A 73 -5.49 24.78 -11.14
N THR A 74 -5.48 24.14 -9.96
CA THR A 74 -6.51 23.14 -9.59
C THR A 74 -7.88 23.79 -9.48
N SER A 75 -8.89 23.26 -10.17
CA SER A 75 -10.24 23.83 -10.14
C SER A 75 -10.86 23.82 -8.75
N CYS A 76 -11.67 24.82 -8.40
CA CYS A 76 -12.33 24.91 -7.09
C CYS A 76 -13.13 23.65 -6.73
N LYS A 77 -13.77 23.01 -7.72
CA LYS A 77 -14.53 21.77 -7.50
C LYS A 77 -13.63 20.64 -7.04
N VAL A 78 -12.48 20.46 -7.67
CA VAL A 78 -11.49 19.43 -7.31
C VAL A 78 -10.83 19.75 -5.97
N GLN A 79 -10.50 21.00 -5.69
CA GLN A 79 -9.98 21.43 -4.40
C GLN A 79 -10.94 21.06 -3.25
N GLN A 80 -12.25 21.33 -3.40
CA GLN A 80 -13.26 20.98 -2.40
C GLN A 80 -13.35 19.46 -2.18
N ALA A 81 -13.30 18.66 -3.26
CA ALA A 81 -13.32 17.21 -3.16
C ALA A 81 -12.07 16.68 -2.42
N ILE A 82 -10.88 17.19 -2.77
CA ILE A 82 -9.62 16.82 -2.11
C ILE A 82 -9.66 17.19 -0.61
N GLN A 83 -10.15 18.39 -0.25
CA GLN A 83 -10.27 18.82 1.14
C GLN A 83 -11.22 17.91 1.94
N HIS A 84 -12.36 17.54 1.35
CA HIS A 84 -13.33 16.65 1.99
C HIS A 84 -12.72 15.25 2.21
N ALA A 85 -12.10 14.68 1.19
CA ALA A 85 -11.40 13.40 1.29
C ALA A 85 -10.32 13.44 2.39
N LEU A 86 -9.47 14.48 2.38
CA LEU A 86 -8.43 14.67 3.39
C LEU A 86 -9.00 14.73 4.81
N HIS A 87 -10.11 15.41 5.01
CA HIS A 87 -10.78 15.47 6.32
C HIS A 87 -11.12 14.06 6.84
N ASN A 88 -11.75 13.24 6.02
CA ASN A 88 -12.14 11.87 6.40
C ASN A 88 -10.93 10.96 6.65
N ILE A 89 -9.92 11.03 5.75
CA ILE A 89 -8.66 10.29 5.89
C ILE A 89 -7.96 10.68 7.20
N GLN A 90 -7.88 11.98 7.51
CA GLN A 90 -7.28 12.45 8.75
C GLN A 90 -8.08 11.99 9.99
N ALA A 91 -9.40 12.00 9.94
CA ALA A 91 -10.24 11.56 11.06
C ALA A 91 -9.97 10.09 11.39
N PHE A 92 -9.95 9.22 10.38
CA PHE A 92 -9.71 7.80 10.56
C PHE A 92 -8.28 7.49 11.04
N HIS A 93 -7.27 8.11 10.42
CA HIS A 93 -5.87 7.86 10.78
C HIS A 93 -5.48 8.45 12.15
N LYS A 94 -6.07 9.59 12.56
CA LYS A 94 -5.87 10.13 13.92
C LYS A 94 -6.32 9.16 15.01
N ALA A 95 -7.41 8.42 14.76
CA ALA A 95 -7.93 7.43 15.70
C ALA A 95 -7.03 6.19 15.86
N GLN A 96 -6.11 5.95 14.92
CA GLN A 96 -5.18 4.81 14.94
C GLN A 96 -3.91 5.05 15.78
N LYS A 97 -3.71 6.24 16.35
CA LYS A 97 -2.49 6.52 17.13
C LYS A 97 -2.31 5.51 18.25
N PRO A 98 -1.18 4.78 18.30
CA PRO A 98 -0.95 3.76 19.31
C PRO A 98 -0.77 4.39 20.70
N MET A 99 -1.34 3.73 21.68
CA MET A 99 -1.08 4.06 23.08
C MET A 99 0.26 3.48 23.53
N MET A 100 0.88 4.14 24.53
CA MET A 100 2.05 3.61 25.22
C MET A 100 1.63 2.38 26.03
N VAL A 101 2.45 1.32 25.98
CA VAL A 101 2.29 0.15 26.83
C VAL A 101 3.32 0.26 27.97
N GLU A 102 2.87 0.11 29.20
CA GLU A 102 3.72 0.14 30.39
C GLU A 102 3.28 -1.00 31.34
N VAL A 103 4.23 -1.84 31.72
CA VAL A 103 3.98 -3.02 32.57
C VAL A 103 5.13 -3.19 33.54
N GLU A 104 4.83 -3.32 34.82
CA GLU A 104 5.75 -3.87 35.81
C GLU A 104 5.59 -5.40 35.78
N THR A 105 6.57 -6.11 35.19
CA THR A 105 6.49 -7.57 34.99
C THR A 105 6.73 -8.34 36.28
N GLN A 106 7.49 -7.76 37.19
CA GLN A 106 7.67 -8.12 38.59
C GLN A 106 8.16 -6.89 39.37
N PRO A 107 8.07 -6.87 40.70
CA PRO A 107 8.49 -5.72 41.50
C PRO A 107 9.90 -5.19 41.14
N GLY A 108 9.96 -3.93 40.73
CA GLY A 108 11.20 -3.26 40.32
C GLY A 108 11.69 -3.58 38.91
N VAL A 109 10.84 -4.19 38.05
CA VAL A 109 11.15 -4.45 36.62
C VAL A 109 10.10 -3.80 35.75
N HIS A 110 10.39 -2.62 35.21
CA HIS A 110 9.50 -1.84 34.39
C HIS A 110 9.82 -2.00 32.89
N CYS A 111 8.84 -2.44 32.10
CA CYS A 111 8.92 -2.57 30.66
C CYS A 111 7.95 -1.59 30.00
N VAL A 112 8.48 -0.73 29.13
CA VAL A 112 7.70 0.28 28.42
C VAL A 112 7.88 0.11 26.91
N GLN A 113 6.80 0.21 26.13
CA GLN A 113 6.87 0.30 24.68
C GLN A 113 6.28 1.63 24.22
N LYS A 114 7.07 2.41 23.49
CA LYS A 114 6.66 3.69 22.89
C LYS A 114 6.68 3.60 21.37
N ALA A 115 5.64 4.11 20.74
CA ALA A 115 5.64 4.36 19.30
C ALA A 115 6.37 5.68 19.02
N VAL A 116 7.33 5.63 18.10
CA VAL A 116 8.17 6.77 17.71
C VAL A 116 8.11 6.92 16.19
N PRO A 117 7.87 8.12 15.63
CA PRO A 117 7.82 8.31 14.19
C PRO A 117 9.15 7.98 13.51
N ILE A 118 9.06 7.44 12.30
CA ILE A 118 10.19 7.37 11.38
C ILE A 118 10.55 8.80 11.01
N GLN A 119 11.84 9.15 11.05
CA GLN A 119 12.25 10.54 10.92
C GLN A 119 12.13 11.05 9.50
N ARG A 120 12.63 10.26 8.51
CA ARG A 120 12.64 10.61 7.10
C ARG A 120 11.90 9.54 6.29
N VAL A 121 10.89 9.94 5.53
CA VAL A 121 10.10 9.03 4.69
C VAL A 121 10.03 9.55 3.27
N GLY A 122 10.11 8.63 2.31
CA GLY A 122 9.93 8.91 0.90
C GLY A 122 8.55 8.45 0.44
N LEU A 123 7.82 9.32 -0.23
CA LEU A 123 6.52 9.06 -0.82
C LEU A 123 6.68 9.05 -2.34
N TYR A 124 6.44 7.91 -2.96
CA TYR A 124 6.40 7.78 -4.40
C TYR A 124 4.97 7.90 -4.90
N ILE A 125 4.73 8.88 -5.76
CA ILE A 125 3.42 9.10 -6.39
C ILE A 125 3.55 8.77 -7.87
N PRO A 126 2.83 7.76 -8.37
CA PRO A 126 2.87 7.45 -9.79
C PRO A 126 2.30 8.59 -10.63
N GLY A 127 2.93 8.85 -11.75
CA GLY A 127 2.43 9.70 -12.81
C GLY A 127 2.13 8.88 -14.07
N GLY A 128 1.82 9.54 -15.16
CA GLY A 128 1.63 8.94 -16.47
C GLY A 128 0.16 8.94 -16.91
N ARG A 129 -0.52 7.79 -16.89
CA ARG A 129 -1.88 7.67 -17.46
C ARG A 129 -2.97 8.46 -16.72
N ALA A 130 -2.80 8.67 -15.42
CA ALA A 130 -3.70 9.47 -14.59
C ALA A 130 -2.92 10.13 -13.45
N PRO A 131 -3.26 11.37 -13.05
CA PRO A 131 -2.67 12.02 -11.89
C PRO A 131 -3.29 11.42 -10.61
N LEU A 132 -2.54 10.52 -9.93
CA LEU A 132 -3.03 9.82 -8.73
C LEU A 132 -2.86 10.70 -7.48
N PHE A 133 -3.53 11.87 -7.46
CA PHE A 133 -3.48 12.78 -6.31
C PHE A 133 -4.11 12.20 -5.03
N SER A 134 -5.02 11.23 -5.14
CA SER A 134 -5.54 10.47 -4.00
C SER A 134 -4.42 9.76 -3.25
N THR A 135 -3.44 9.18 -3.95
CA THR A 135 -2.28 8.54 -3.33
C THR A 135 -1.45 9.52 -2.49
N VAL A 136 -1.40 10.81 -2.89
CA VAL A 136 -0.76 11.83 -2.04
C VAL A 136 -1.45 11.91 -0.67
N LEU A 137 -2.79 11.98 -0.65
CA LEU A 137 -3.56 12.04 0.59
C LEU A 137 -3.36 10.80 1.45
N MET A 138 -3.39 9.61 0.82
CA MET A 138 -3.27 8.32 1.49
C MET A 138 -1.90 8.08 2.12
N LEU A 139 -0.85 8.71 1.61
CA LEU A 139 0.52 8.56 2.13
C LEU A 139 0.93 9.75 3.00
N ALA A 140 0.65 10.97 2.56
CA ALA A 140 1.09 12.17 3.27
C ALA A 140 0.30 12.41 4.57
N ALA A 141 -1.03 12.23 4.58
CA ALA A 141 -1.82 12.45 5.78
C ALA A 141 -1.36 11.56 6.97
N PRO A 142 -1.23 10.22 6.84
CA PRO A 142 -0.74 9.41 7.94
C PRO A 142 0.73 9.71 8.30
N ALA A 143 1.61 10.03 7.34
CA ALA A 143 2.99 10.42 7.62
C ALA A 143 3.07 11.67 8.52
N VAL A 144 2.29 12.70 8.19
CA VAL A 144 2.21 13.93 8.98
C VAL A 144 1.57 13.68 10.34
N ILE A 145 0.48 12.91 10.43
CA ILE A 145 -0.19 12.56 11.70
C ILE A 145 0.73 11.74 12.61
N ALA A 146 1.54 10.84 12.05
CA ALA A 146 2.53 10.07 12.79
C ALA A 146 3.65 10.97 13.37
N GLY A 147 3.93 12.10 12.73
CA GLY A 147 4.95 13.06 13.14
C GLY A 147 6.31 12.83 12.47
N CYS A 148 6.34 12.28 11.26
CA CYS A 148 7.54 12.22 10.43
C CYS A 148 8.05 13.65 10.19
N LYS A 149 9.36 13.88 10.41
CA LYS A 149 9.91 15.23 10.35
C LYS A 149 10.24 15.68 8.94
N GLU A 150 10.73 14.77 8.14
CA GLU A 150 11.13 15.03 6.77
C GLU A 150 10.36 14.08 5.85
N ILE A 151 9.58 14.64 4.94
CA ILE A 151 8.76 13.89 4.00
C ILE A 151 9.15 14.32 2.60
N VAL A 152 9.78 13.40 1.87
CA VAL A 152 10.24 13.58 0.49
C VAL A 152 9.18 12.99 -0.43
N LEU A 153 8.66 13.77 -1.36
CA LEU A 153 7.71 13.30 -2.36
C LEU A 153 8.35 13.29 -3.75
N CYS A 154 8.39 12.13 -4.40
CA CYS A 154 8.84 11.97 -5.77
C CYS A 154 7.66 11.62 -6.68
N THR A 155 7.53 12.34 -7.78
CA THR A 155 6.52 12.10 -8.81
C THR A 155 7.06 12.50 -10.19
N PRO A 156 6.80 11.75 -11.28
CA PRO A 156 7.28 12.16 -12.61
C PRO A 156 6.58 13.42 -13.09
N GLN A 157 7.27 14.18 -13.90
CA GLN A 157 6.67 15.24 -14.72
C GLN A 157 6.21 14.67 -16.06
N GLY A 158 5.24 15.33 -16.70
CA GLY A 158 4.87 15.05 -18.09
C GLY A 158 5.95 15.51 -19.08
N ALA A 159 5.79 15.13 -20.35
CA ALA A 159 6.68 15.58 -21.43
C ALA A 159 6.69 17.11 -21.62
N ASP A 160 5.66 17.80 -21.14
CA ASP A 160 5.55 19.25 -21.07
C ASP A 160 6.33 19.90 -19.91
N GLY A 161 7.00 19.07 -19.09
CA GLY A 161 7.77 19.50 -17.93
C GLY A 161 6.93 19.82 -16.68
N HIS A 162 5.60 19.56 -16.71
CA HIS A 162 4.71 19.90 -15.61
C HIS A 162 4.27 18.66 -14.81
N ILE A 163 4.11 18.85 -13.52
CA ILE A 163 3.39 17.91 -12.63
C ILE A 163 1.94 18.36 -12.58
N ALA A 164 1.00 17.40 -12.53
CA ALA A 164 -0.42 17.70 -12.44
C ALA A 164 -0.71 18.60 -11.21
N SER A 165 -1.47 19.65 -11.42
CA SER A 165 -1.78 20.66 -10.39
C SER A 165 -2.45 20.05 -9.17
N GLU A 166 -3.27 19.03 -9.35
CA GLU A 166 -3.99 18.31 -8.30
C GLU A 166 -3.03 17.58 -7.35
N ILE A 167 -1.92 17.02 -7.86
CA ILE A 167 -0.86 16.39 -7.05
C ILE A 167 -0.21 17.45 -6.16
N ILE A 168 0.14 18.59 -6.74
CA ILE A 168 0.78 19.68 -6.00
C ILE A 168 -0.18 20.29 -4.97
N TYR A 169 -1.45 20.48 -5.34
CA TYR A 169 -2.47 20.97 -4.42
C TYR A 169 -2.64 20.02 -3.23
N ALA A 170 -2.80 18.72 -3.49
CA ALA A 170 -2.92 17.70 -2.45
C ALA A 170 -1.69 17.67 -1.52
N ALA A 171 -0.48 17.75 -2.08
CA ALA A 171 0.75 17.81 -1.31
C ALA A 171 0.81 19.06 -0.41
N ASN A 172 0.48 20.24 -0.96
CA ASN A 172 0.48 21.51 -0.22
C ASN A 172 -0.48 21.48 0.97
N ILE A 173 -1.73 21.03 0.78
CA ILE A 173 -2.69 20.98 1.91
C ILE A 173 -2.36 19.91 2.95
N CYS A 174 -1.55 18.90 2.60
CA CYS A 174 -0.97 17.95 3.55
C CYS A 174 0.28 18.48 4.26
N GLY A 175 0.81 19.66 3.85
CA GLY A 175 2.02 20.24 4.43
C GLY A 175 3.32 19.62 3.90
N ILE A 176 3.32 19.06 2.70
CA ILE A 176 4.53 18.53 2.05
C ILE A 176 5.23 19.66 1.29
N HIS A 177 6.49 19.88 1.64
CA HIS A 177 7.28 20.98 1.08
C HIS A 177 8.34 20.52 0.08
N HIS A 178 8.86 19.30 0.21
CA HIS A 178 9.92 18.75 -0.64
C HIS A 178 9.31 17.84 -1.71
N ILE A 179 9.16 18.37 -2.92
CA ILE A 179 8.57 17.69 -4.07
C ILE A 179 9.59 17.64 -5.20
N TYR A 180 9.89 16.43 -5.68
CA TYR A 180 10.91 16.18 -6.69
C TYR A 180 10.29 15.60 -7.96
N ARG A 181 10.72 16.12 -9.12
CA ARG A 181 10.23 15.77 -10.47
C ARG A 181 10.89 14.50 -11.01
N VAL A 182 10.85 13.43 -10.22
CA VAL A 182 11.50 12.17 -10.58
C VAL A 182 10.51 11.02 -10.41
N GLY A 183 10.34 10.25 -11.49
CA GLY A 183 9.47 9.07 -11.52
C GLY A 183 10.24 7.76 -11.58
N GLY A 184 9.52 6.64 -11.69
CA GLY A 184 10.09 5.34 -12.00
C GLY A 184 11.06 4.74 -10.97
N ALA A 185 11.82 3.73 -11.40
CA ALA A 185 12.81 3.05 -10.58
C ALA A 185 13.93 3.98 -10.10
N GLN A 186 14.25 5.02 -10.88
CA GLN A 186 15.27 6.01 -10.53
C GLN A 186 14.85 6.89 -9.34
N ALA A 187 13.56 7.17 -9.15
CA ALA A 187 13.06 7.87 -7.97
C ALA A 187 13.24 7.02 -6.71
N ILE A 188 12.94 5.71 -6.80
CA ILE A 188 13.15 4.77 -5.70
C ILE A 188 14.62 4.68 -5.32
N ALA A 189 15.52 4.58 -6.32
CA ALA A 189 16.95 4.57 -6.08
C ALA A 189 17.45 5.87 -5.44
N ALA A 190 16.98 7.02 -5.92
CA ALA A 190 17.34 8.33 -5.36
C ALA A 190 16.91 8.47 -3.91
N MET A 191 15.68 8.09 -3.56
CA MET A 191 15.21 8.08 -2.18
C MET A 191 15.96 7.09 -1.29
N ALA A 192 16.38 5.94 -1.85
CA ALA A 192 17.11 4.92 -1.07
C ALA A 192 18.55 5.31 -0.75
N TYR A 193 19.28 5.84 -1.72
CA TYR A 193 20.73 6.08 -1.58
C TYR A 193 21.10 7.57 -1.42
N GLY A 194 20.15 8.46 -1.71
CA GLY A 194 20.42 9.89 -1.79
C GLY A 194 21.09 10.27 -3.12
N THR A 195 20.91 11.52 -3.51
CA THR A 195 21.64 12.20 -4.61
C THR A 195 22.03 13.59 -4.12
N GLU A 196 22.57 14.42 -5.01
CA GLU A 196 22.89 15.81 -4.67
C GLU A 196 21.66 16.63 -4.29
N SER A 197 20.50 16.34 -4.96
CA SER A 197 19.24 17.06 -4.72
C SER A 197 18.27 16.31 -3.79
N ILE A 198 18.21 14.98 -3.85
CA ILE A 198 17.24 14.19 -3.13
C ILE A 198 17.91 13.53 -1.92
N PRO A 199 17.49 13.86 -0.67
CA PRO A 199 18.04 13.23 0.51
C PRO A 199 17.63 11.76 0.61
N CYS A 200 18.53 10.91 1.15
CA CYS A 200 18.18 9.53 1.47
C CYS A 200 17.15 9.47 2.60
N VAL A 201 16.23 8.50 2.53
CA VAL A 201 15.16 8.32 3.51
C VAL A 201 15.29 7.01 4.27
N ASP A 202 14.60 6.91 5.41
CA ASP A 202 14.62 5.71 6.26
C ASP A 202 13.61 4.65 5.76
N LYS A 203 12.53 5.09 5.09
CA LYS A 203 11.52 4.18 4.53
C LYS A 203 10.82 4.80 3.33
N ILE A 204 10.55 3.98 2.32
CA ILE A 204 9.90 4.37 1.06
C ILE A 204 8.49 3.78 1.02
N PHE A 205 7.52 4.62 0.63
CA PHE A 205 6.12 4.29 0.48
C PHE A 205 5.63 4.63 -0.92
N GLY A 206 4.64 3.92 -1.39
CA GLY A 206 3.89 4.25 -2.59
C GLY A 206 3.74 3.10 -3.56
N PRO A 207 2.58 3.04 -4.24
CA PRO A 207 2.32 2.09 -5.31
C PRO A 207 3.10 2.47 -6.57
N GLY A 208 3.24 1.55 -7.49
CA GLY A 208 3.88 1.83 -8.77
C GLY A 208 3.79 0.67 -9.73
N ASN A 209 4.25 0.88 -10.96
CA ASN A 209 4.34 -0.19 -11.95
C ASN A 209 5.44 -1.21 -11.55
N ARG A 210 5.57 -2.29 -12.33
CA ARG A 210 6.54 -3.36 -12.04
C ARG A 210 7.98 -2.88 -11.91
N TYR A 211 8.41 -1.82 -12.62
CA TYR A 211 9.75 -1.24 -12.45
C TYR A 211 9.94 -0.64 -11.05
N VAL A 212 8.95 0.11 -10.57
CA VAL A 212 8.94 0.68 -9.22
C VAL A 212 8.89 -0.43 -8.16
N THR A 213 8.06 -1.44 -8.37
CA THR A 213 7.94 -2.59 -7.46
C THR A 213 9.27 -3.34 -7.32
N HIS A 214 9.92 -3.68 -8.43
CA HIS A 214 11.22 -4.35 -8.39
C HIS A 214 12.33 -3.45 -7.84
N ALA A 215 12.28 -2.14 -8.10
CA ALA A 215 13.22 -1.20 -7.49
C ALA A 215 13.07 -1.17 -5.97
N LYS A 216 11.84 -1.10 -5.45
CA LYS A 216 11.56 -1.18 -4.00
C LYS A 216 12.10 -2.49 -3.41
N GLN A 217 11.83 -3.63 -4.04
CA GLN A 217 12.34 -4.92 -3.59
C GLN A 217 13.87 -4.96 -3.59
N LEU A 218 14.52 -4.43 -4.64
CA LEU A 218 15.97 -4.42 -4.76
C LEU A 218 16.63 -3.55 -3.67
N VAL A 219 16.08 -2.38 -3.38
CA VAL A 219 16.62 -1.47 -2.37
C VAL A 219 16.24 -1.87 -0.94
N SER A 220 15.32 -2.82 -0.74
CA SER A 220 14.81 -3.21 0.58
C SER A 220 15.87 -3.79 1.52
N THR A 221 17.01 -4.20 0.99
CA THR A 221 18.19 -4.60 1.79
C THR A 221 18.95 -3.42 2.39
N HIS A 222 18.67 -2.19 1.93
CA HIS A 222 19.33 -0.96 2.37
C HIS A 222 18.34 0.01 3.03
N THR A 223 17.18 0.21 2.43
CA THR A 223 16.14 1.14 2.88
C THR A 223 14.82 0.41 3.01
N ALA A 224 14.14 0.55 4.15
CA ALA A 224 12.86 -0.10 4.37
C ALA A 224 11.82 0.32 3.31
N ILE A 225 10.88 -0.56 3.01
CA ILE A 225 9.75 -0.29 2.13
C ILE A 225 8.43 -0.53 2.87
N ASP A 226 7.33 -0.01 2.34
CA ASP A 226 5.98 -0.24 2.88
C ASP A 226 5.59 -1.72 2.81
N MET A 227 5.44 -2.25 1.59
CA MET A 227 5.09 -3.64 1.32
C MET A 227 5.47 -4.03 -0.11
N PRO A 228 5.63 -5.34 -0.40
CA PRO A 228 5.58 -5.82 -1.78
C PRO A 228 4.18 -5.57 -2.35
N ALA A 229 4.11 -5.05 -3.56
CA ALA A 229 2.87 -4.82 -4.27
C ALA A 229 2.99 -5.31 -5.72
N GLY A 230 1.91 -5.78 -6.28
CA GLY A 230 1.77 -6.18 -7.66
C GLY A 230 0.62 -5.41 -8.32
N PRO A 231 0.06 -5.91 -9.43
CA PRO A 231 -1.14 -5.35 -10.03
C PRO A 231 -2.31 -5.34 -9.04
N SER A 232 -3.19 -4.35 -9.19
CA SER A 232 -4.37 -4.21 -8.33
C SER A 232 -5.39 -5.31 -8.57
N GLU A 233 -6.10 -5.71 -7.51
CA GLU A 233 -7.04 -6.83 -7.55
C GLU A 233 -8.25 -6.61 -6.64
N VAL A 234 -9.43 -7.05 -7.08
CA VAL A 234 -10.65 -7.10 -6.29
C VAL A 234 -11.25 -8.50 -6.27
N LEU A 235 -11.77 -8.90 -5.12
CA LEU A 235 -12.66 -10.04 -5.00
C LEU A 235 -14.01 -9.56 -4.47
N VAL A 236 -15.07 -9.80 -5.23
CA VAL A 236 -16.45 -9.56 -4.80
C VAL A 236 -17.05 -10.88 -4.35
N MET A 237 -17.52 -10.95 -3.11
CA MET A 237 -18.37 -12.04 -2.62
C MET A 237 -19.83 -11.60 -2.72
N ALA A 238 -20.65 -12.36 -3.46
CA ALA A 238 -22.03 -11.97 -3.70
C ALA A 238 -23.00 -13.15 -3.54
N ASP A 239 -24.16 -12.90 -2.94
CA ASP A 239 -25.29 -13.83 -2.91
C ASP A 239 -26.52 -13.24 -3.59
N GLN A 240 -27.67 -13.87 -3.47
CA GLN A 240 -28.91 -13.44 -4.12
C GLN A 240 -29.41 -12.04 -3.69
N SER A 241 -28.88 -11.47 -2.62
CA SER A 241 -29.21 -10.11 -2.17
C SER A 241 -28.44 -9.03 -2.92
N ALA A 242 -27.40 -9.42 -3.68
CA ALA A 242 -26.58 -8.50 -4.44
C ALA A 242 -27.30 -7.94 -5.67
N HIS A 243 -26.94 -6.72 -6.05
CA HIS A 243 -27.36 -6.08 -7.27
C HIS A 243 -26.36 -6.37 -8.40
N PRO A 244 -26.74 -7.07 -9.48
CA PRO A 244 -25.80 -7.45 -10.55
C PRO A 244 -25.08 -6.26 -11.19
N ASP A 245 -25.75 -5.13 -11.33
CA ASP A 245 -25.20 -3.89 -11.89
C ASP A 245 -24.17 -3.24 -10.97
N TYR A 246 -24.33 -3.31 -9.64
CA TYR A 246 -23.36 -2.83 -8.68
C TYR A 246 -22.10 -3.70 -8.66
N VAL A 247 -22.28 -5.03 -8.60
CA VAL A 247 -21.18 -5.99 -8.64
C VAL A 247 -20.36 -5.83 -9.91
N ALA A 248 -21.03 -5.66 -11.06
CA ALA A 248 -20.35 -5.42 -12.33
C ALA A 248 -19.56 -4.10 -12.32
N ALA A 249 -20.13 -3.03 -11.76
CA ALA A 249 -19.44 -1.74 -11.65
C ALA A 249 -18.19 -1.83 -10.76
N ASP A 250 -18.26 -2.54 -9.63
CA ASP A 250 -17.11 -2.76 -8.75
C ASP A 250 -16.00 -3.60 -9.42
N MET A 251 -16.36 -4.63 -10.18
CA MET A 251 -15.39 -5.40 -10.96
C MET A 251 -14.73 -4.56 -12.05
N LEU A 252 -15.46 -3.63 -12.65
CA LEU A 252 -14.96 -2.76 -13.71
C LEU A 252 -14.12 -1.60 -13.18
N SER A 253 -14.42 -1.07 -11.98
CA SER A 253 -13.59 -0.06 -11.34
C SER A 253 -12.16 -0.59 -11.12
N GLN A 254 -12.02 -1.86 -10.73
CA GLN A 254 -10.73 -2.50 -10.62
C GLN A 254 -10.08 -2.78 -11.98
N ALA A 255 -10.86 -3.24 -12.97
CA ALA A 255 -10.34 -3.59 -14.28
C ALA A 255 -9.76 -2.39 -15.04
N GLU A 256 -10.19 -1.15 -14.76
CA GLU A 256 -9.68 0.05 -15.43
C GLU A 256 -8.33 0.54 -14.91
N HIS A 257 -7.79 -0.01 -13.80
CA HIS A 257 -6.47 0.35 -13.29
C HIS A 257 -5.34 -0.07 -14.23
N GLY A 258 -5.44 -1.24 -14.85
CA GLY A 258 -4.40 -1.71 -15.76
C GLY A 258 -4.70 -3.05 -16.42
N PRO A 259 -3.98 -3.40 -17.48
CA PRO A 259 -4.20 -4.66 -18.21
C PRO A 259 -3.88 -5.89 -17.36
N ASP A 260 -3.01 -5.75 -16.36
CA ASP A 260 -2.59 -6.82 -15.46
C ASP A 260 -3.48 -6.91 -14.20
N SER A 261 -4.48 -6.01 -14.04
CA SER A 261 -5.45 -6.04 -12.93
C SER A 261 -6.35 -7.27 -13.01
N GLN A 262 -6.83 -7.73 -11.85
CA GLN A 262 -7.71 -8.90 -11.78
C GLN A 262 -8.96 -8.61 -10.96
N ALA A 263 -10.13 -8.94 -11.49
CA ALA A 263 -11.42 -8.88 -10.79
C ALA A 263 -12.03 -10.28 -10.70
N ILE A 264 -12.31 -10.74 -9.49
CA ILE A 264 -12.92 -12.05 -9.23
C ILE A 264 -14.28 -11.86 -8.57
N LEU A 265 -15.31 -12.50 -9.13
CA LEU A 265 -16.58 -12.68 -8.46
C LEU A 265 -16.64 -14.10 -7.87
N VAL A 266 -16.96 -14.21 -6.60
CA VAL A 266 -17.31 -15.48 -5.93
C VAL A 266 -18.75 -15.39 -5.47
N CYS A 267 -19.60 -16.28 -5.95
CA CYS A 267 -21.04 -16.28 -5.60
C CYS A 267 -21.58 -17.70 -5.41
N ASN A 268 -22.77 -17.81 -4.82
CA ASN A 268 -23.46 -19.09 -4.64
C ASN A 268 -24.71 -19.25 -5.53
N SER A 269 -24.80 -18.47 -6.60
CA SER A 269 -25.94 -18.50 -7.52
C SER A 269 -25.48 -18.39 -8.96
N MET A 270 -25.75 -19.43 -9.76
CA MET A 270 -25.50 -19.43 -11.20
C MET A 270 -26.29 -18.33 -11.91
N THR A 271 -27.51 -18.06 -11.47
CA THR A 271 -28.37 -17.00 -12.05
C THR A 271 -27.70 -15.63 -11.84
N LEU A 272 -27.21 -15.34 -10.63
CA LEU A 272 -26.47 -14.11 -10.34
C LEU A 272 -25.20 -14.03 -11.18
N ALA A 273 -24.43 -15.10 -11.27
CA ALA A 273 -23.22 -15.17 -12.09
C ALA A 273 -23.47 -14.78 -13.55
N GLN A 274 -24.53 -15.29 -14.14
CA GLN A 274 -24.94 -14.98 -15.52
C GLN A 274 -25.40 -13.52 -15.66
N GLN A 275 -26.16 -13.01 -14.70
CA GLN A 275 -26.62 -11.62 -14.70
C GLN A 275 -25.43 -10.64 -14.58
N VAL A 276 -24.50 -10.91 -13.67
CA VAL A 276 -23.29 -10.08 -13.53
C VAL A 276 -22.44 -10.16 -14.81
N ALA A 277 -22.26 -11.33 -15.41
CA ALA A 277 -21.52 -11.46 -16.66
C ALA A 277 -22.13 -10.60 -17.79
N ALA A 278 -23.45 -10.59 -17.92
CA ALA A 278 -24.15 -9.75 -18.88
C ALA A 278 -24.01 -8.25 -18.58
N GLU A 279 -24.07 -7.87 -17.29
CA GLU A 279 -23.87 -6.48 -16.86
C GLU A 279 -22.44 -6.00 -17.09
N VAL A 280 -21.43 -6.84 -16.82
CA VAL A 280 -20.02 -6.52 -17.13
C VAL A 280 -19.85 -6.24 -18.62
N GLU A 281 -20.40 -7.08 -19.50
CA GLU A 281 -20.33 -6.87 -20.95
C GLU A 281 -21.02 -5.56 -21.36
N ARG A 282 -22.24 -5.32 -20.85
CA ARG A 282 -23.01 -4.11 -21.12
C ARG A 282 -22.29 -2.83 -20.68
N GLN A 283 -21.76 -2.82 -19.45
CA GLN A 283 -21.10 -1.65 -18.88
C GLN A 283 -19.74 -1.40 -19.51
N THR A 284 -18.95 -2.45 -19.81
CA THR A 284 -17.66 -2.34 -20.52
C THR A 284 -17.78 -1.59 -21.84
N ALA A 285 -18.88 -1.84 -22.59
CA ALA A 285 -19.13 -1.17 -23.86
C ALA A 285 -19.29 0.35 -23.76
N LEU A 286 -19.56 0.87 -22.55
CA LEU A 286 -19.77 2.29 -22.28
C LEU A 286 -18.49 3.00 -21.76
N LEU A 287 -17.45 2.25 -21.41
CA LEU A 287 -16.25 2.82 -20.78
C LEU A 287 -15.28 3.41 -21.81
N PRO A 288 -14.70 4.59 -21.52
CA PRO A 288 -13.72 5.22 -22.40
C PRO A 288 -12.45 4.39 -22.61
N ARG A 289 -12.05 3.57 -21.61
CA ARG A 289 -10.84 2.72 -21.62
C ARG A 289 -11.15 1.26 -21.92
N ARG A 290 -12.13 1.01 -22.78
CA ARG A 290 -12.67 -0.32 -23.09
C ARG A 290 -11.59 -1.37 -23.37
N GLU A 291 -10.63 -1.08 -24.25
CA GLU A 291 -9.59 -2.05 -24.64
C GLU A 291 -8.72 -2.49 -23.45
N LEU A 292 -8.40 -1.58 -22.54
CA LEU A 292 -7.63 -1.87 -21.35
C LEU A 292 -8.45 -2.75 -20.39
N VAL A 293 -9.71 -2.41 -20.20
CA VAL A 293 -10.66 -3.19 -19.37
C VAL A 293 -10.83 -4.61 -19.92
N GLU A 294 -10.98 -4.76 -21.23
CA GLU A 294 -11.10 -6.08 -21.88
C GLU A 294 -9.85 -6.95 -21.65
N GLN A 295 -8.64 -6.35 -21.64
CA GLN A 295 -7.40 -7.06 -21.32
C GLN A 295 -7.41 -7.55 -19.86
N SER A 296 -7.77 -6.71 -18.91
CA SER A 296 -7.90 -7.07 -17.49
C SER A 296 -8.97 -8.17 -17.29
N LEU A 297 -10.12 -8.04 -17.94
CA LEU A 297 -11.19 -9.03 -17.85
C LEU A 297 -10.81 -10.40 -18.42
N SER A 298 -9.81 -10.50 -19.30
CA SER A 298 -9.30 -11.79 -19.80
C SER A 298 -8.66 -12.64 -18.69
N HIS A 299 -8.19 -12.00 -17.62
CA HIS A 299 -7.60 -12.64 -16.42
C HIS A 299 -8.61 -12.75 -15.28
N SER A 300 -9.78 -12.15 -15.43
CA SER A 300 -10.83 -12.10 -14.42
C SER A 300 -11.77 -13.28 -14.53
N ARG A 301 -12.44 -13.66 -13.43
CA ARG A 301 -13.23 -14.90 -13.36
C ARG A 301 -14.48 -14.72 -12.52
N ILE A 302 -15.51 -15.52 -12.83
CA ILE A 302 -16.69 -15.70 -11.99
C ILE A 302 -16.66 -17.14 -11.47
N ILE A 303 -16.70 -17.32 -10.16
CA ILE A 303 -16.63 -18.62 -9.50
C ILE A 303 -17.94 -18.83 -8.73
N VAL A 304 -18.64 -19.92 -9.05
CA VAL A 304 -19.86 -20.29 -8.35
C VAL A 304 -19.55 -21.44 -7.40
N LEU A 305 -19.80 -21.25 -6.12
CA LEU A 305 -19.57 -22.22 -5.04
C LEU A 305 -20.90 -22.62 -4.39
N HIS A 306 -20.91 -23.72 -3.63
CA HIS A 306 -22.14 -24.23 -3.06
C HIS A 306 -22.63 -23.48 -1.81
N SER A 307 -21.70 -22.96 -1.01
CA SER A 307 -22.06 -22.39 0.28
C SER A 307 -21.30 -21.09 0.58
N ARG A 308 -21.80 -20.33 1.54
CA ARG A 308 -21.13 -19.10 2.04
C ARG A 308 -19.81 -19.43 2.70
N GLU A 309 -19.70 -20.58 3.35
CA GLU A 309 -18.49 -21.07 3.98
C GLU A 309 -17.39 -21.33 2.96
N GLU A 310 -17.74 -21.97 1.83
CA GLU A 310 -16.79 -22.19 0.72
C GLU A 310 -16.37 -20.86 0.08
N MET A 311 -17.30 -19.92 -0.10
CA MET A 311 -16.97 -18.57 -0.61
C MET A 311 -15.96 -17.87 0.29
N LEU A 312 -16.16 -17.92 1.60
CA LEU A 312 -15.25 -17.35 2.59
C LEU A 312 -13.88 -18.04 2.60
N GLN A 313 -13.86 -19.37 2.55
CA GLN A 313 -12.62 -20.15 2.46
C GLN A 313 -11.83 -19.81 1.19
N PHE A 314 -12.51 -19.71 0.06
CA PHE A 314 -11.88 -19.29 -1.20
C PHE A 314 -11.31 -17.87 -1.10
N SER A 315 -12.08 -16.92 -0.56
CA SER A 315 -11.63 -15.54 -0.37
C SER A 315 -10.38 -15.47 0.52
N ASN A 316 -10.38 -16.17 1.65
CA ASN A 316 -9.21 -16.22 2.53
C ASN A 316 -8.00 -16.92 1.87
N ALA A 317 -8.24 -17.94 1.02
CA ALA A 317 -7.19 -18.58 0.24
C ALA A 317 -6.66 -17.65 -0.86
N TYR A 318 -7.49 -16.85 -1.47
CA TYR A 318 -7.08 -15.83 -2.45
C TYR A 318 -6.36 -14.67 -1.76
N ALA A 319 -6.81 -14.21 -0.59
CA ALA A 319 -6.30 -13.06 0.15
C ALA A 319 -6.24 -11.78 -0.70
N PRO A 320 -7.38 -11.23 -1.09
CA PRO A 320 -7.48 -10.10 -2.02
C PRO A 320 -6.93 -8.80 -1.42
N GLU A 321 -6.52 -7.90 -2.30
CA GLU A 321 -6.29 -6.49 -1.96
C GLU A 321 -7.59 -5.84 -1.48
N HIS A 322 -8.61 -5.86 -2.31
CA HIS A 322 -9.95 -5.36 -2.01
C HIS A 322 -10.93 -6.53 -1.94
N LEU A 323 -11.67 -6.62 -0.83
CA LEU A 323 -12.75 -7.58 -0.64
C LEU A 323 -14.09 -6.86 -0.49
N ILE A 324 -15.03 -7.08 -1.41
CA ILE A 324 -16.38 -6.54 -1.31
C ILE A 324 -17.34 -7.65 -0.88
N LEU A 325 -18.10 -7.39 0.18
CA LEU A 325 -19.11 -8.31 0.71
C LEU A 325 -20.52 -7.85 0.31
N SER A 326 -20.96 -8.21 -0.89
CA SER A 326 -22.29 -7.93 -1.43
C SER A 326 -23.26 -9.10 -1.12
N VAL A 327 -23.46 -9.36 0.17
CA VAL A 327 -24.20 -10.52 0.67
C VAL A 327 -25.20 -10.10 1.75
N ASP A 328 -26.20 -10.95 2.02
CA ASP A 328 -27.05 -10.78 3.19
C ASP A 328 -26.24 -10.91 4.49
N ASN A 329 -26.57 -10.10 5.49
CA ASN A 329 -25.84 -10.06 6.78
C ASN A 329 -24.31 -9.97 6.63
N PRO A 330 -23.77 -8.94 5.93
CA PRO A 330 -22.38 -8.89 5.50
C PRO A 330 -21.39 -8.80 6.67
N TRP A 331 -21.78 -8.22 7.83
CA TRP A 331 -20.93 -8.19 9.02
C TRP A 331 -20.70 -9.59 9.62
N GLN A 332 -21.70 -10.48 9.57
CA GLN A 332 -21.53 -11.86 9.97
C GLN A 332 -20.51 -12.60 9.07
N MET A 333 -20.53 -12.29 7.76
CA MET A 333 -19.52 -12.82 6.84
C MET A 333 -18.13 -12.24 7.14
N ALA A 334 -18.06 -10.94 7.46
CA ALA A 334 -16.82 -10.23 7.75
C ALA A 334 -16.08 -10.80 8.98
N GLU A 335 -16.79 -11.35 9.99
CA GLU A 335 -16.17 -11.99 11.16
C GLU A 335 -15.26 -13.17 10.78
N GLY A 336 -15.52 -13.84 9.68
CA GLY A 336 -14.71 -14.97 9.19
C GLY A 336 -13.58 -14.56 8.23
N VAL A 337 -13.45 -13.29 7.87
CA VAL A 337 -12.36 -12.81 6.98
C VAL A 337 -11.05 -12.76 7.75
N THR A 338 -10.06 -13.51 7.29
CA THR A 338 -8.73 -13.58 7.90
C THR A 338 -7.62 -13.02 7.04
N ALA A 339 -7.91 -12.78 5.75
CA ALA A 339 -6.90 -12.31 4.80
C ALA A 339 -7.56 -11.42 3.72
N ALA A 340 -7.45 -10.11 3.89
CA ALA A 340 -7.81 -9.09 2.90
C ALA A 340 -7.05 -7.79 3.22
N GLY A 341 -6.74 -7.00 2.20
CA GLY A 341 -6.13 -5.68 2.40
C GLY A 341 -7.13 -4.68 2.97
N SER A 342 -8.33 -4.61 2.38
CA SER A 342 -9.47 -3.84 2.87
C SER A 342 -10.78 -4.59 2.60
N VAL A 343 -11.78 -4.42 3.49
CA VAL A 343 -13.10 -5.07 3.36
C VAL A 343 -14.20 -4.03 3.27
N PHE A 344 -14.98 -4.10 2.19
CA PHE A 344 -16.14 -3.24 1.91
C PHE A 344 -17.42 -4.00 2.23
N VAL A 345 -18.17 -3.52 3.22
CA VAL A 345 -19.22 -4.30 3.85
C VAL A 345 -20.60 -3.82 3.38
N GLY A 346 -21.28 -4.64 2.58
CA GLY A 346 -22.64 -4.40 2.09
C GLY A 346 -22.71 -3.73 0.70
N ASN A 347 -23.90 -3.79 0.10
CA ASN A 347 -24.17 -3.36 -1.29
C ASN A 347 -23.91 -1.87 -1.58
N TYR A 348 -23.79 -1.01 -0.55
CA TYR A 348 -23.55 0.43 -0.70
C TYR A 348 -22.10 0.83 -0.39
N SER A 349 -21.19 -0.13 -0.32
CA SER A 349 -19.78 0.09 0.01
C SER A 349 -18.90 -0.28 -1.19
N PRO A 350 -18.88 0.54 -2.25
CA PRO A 350 -18.03 0.28 -3.42
C PRO A 350 -16.55 0.49 -3.04
N GLU A 351 -15.64 -0.18 -3.77
CA GLU A 351 -14.19 0.01 -3.67
C GLU A 351 -13.80 1.50 -3.79
N SER A 352 -14.41 2.21 -4.74
CA SER A 352 -14.14 3.64 -4.97
C SER A 352 -14.34 4.52 -3.73
N ALA A 353 -15.20 4.12 -2.79
CA ALA A 353 -15.35 4.87 -1.54
C ALA A 353 -14.06 4.83 -0.71
N GLY A 354 -13.42 3.68 -0.60
CA GLY A 354 -12.13 3.50 0.07
C GLY A 354 -11.00 4.17 -0.66
N ASP A 355 -11.00 4.09 -1.98
CA ASP A 355 -9.95 4.65 -2.82
C ASP A 355 -9.86 6.18 -2.75
N TYR A 356 -10.99 6.84 -2.52
CA TYR A 356 -11.01 8.30 -2.59
C TYR A 356 -11.36 9.00 -1.28
N ALA A 357 -12.39 8.57 -0.54
CA ALA A 357 -13.01 9.51 0.39
C ALA A 357 -13.57 8.93 1.70
N SER A 358 -13.71 7.61 1.88
CA SER A 358 -14.29 7.04 3.10
C SER A 358 -13.42 7.23 4.34
N GLY A 359 -12.10 7.38 4.16
CA GLY A 359 -11.14 7.60 5.23
C GLY A 359 -10.13 6.47 5.44
N THR A 360 -10.40 5.26 4.94
CA THR A 360 -9.44 4.15 4.93
C THR A 360 -8.32 4.42 3.91
N ASN A 361 -7.30 3.58 3.90
CA ASN A 361 -6.16 3.74 2.99
C ASN A 361 -6.26 2.76 1.82
N HIS A 362 -5.98 3.23 0.61
CA HIS A 362 -5.99 2.41 -0.59
C HIS A 362 -4.62 1.82 -0.95
N THR A 363 -3.56 2.17 -0.23
CA THR A 363 -2.25 1.53 -0.44
C THR A 363 -2.24 0.21 0.32
N LEU A 364 -2.58 -0.85 -0.38
CA LEU A 364 -2.92 -2.16 0.18
C LEU A 364 -1.97 -3.24 -0.35
N PRO A 365 -1.81 -4.35 0.38
CA PRO A 365 -1.03 -5.49 -0.11
C PRO A 365 -1.80 -6.24 -1.19
N THR A 366 -1.15 -6.49 -2.32
CA THR A 366 -1.68 -7.25 -3.46
C THR A 366 -1.07 -8.65 -3.53
N SER A 367 -1.44 -9.45 -4.52
CA SER A 367 -0.79 -10.74 -4.83
C SER A 367 -0.73 -11.72 -3.65
N GLY A 368 -1.80 -11.71 -2.83
CA GLY A 368 -1.93 -12.56 -1.66
C GLY A 368 -1.09 -12.15 -0.45
N TRP A 369 -0.37 -11.04 -0.51
CA TRP A 369 0.39 -10.51 0.62
C TRP A 369 -0.50 -10.04 1.78
N ALA A 370 -1.81 -9.86 1.56
CA ALA A 370 -2.78 -9.58 2.62
C ALA A 370 -2.87 -10.68 3.71
N ARG A 371 -2.23 -11.84 3.51
CA ARG A 371 -2.05 -12.86 4.57
C ARG A 371 -1.09 -12.43 5.68
N SER A 372 -0.19 -11.49 5.40
CA SER A 372 0.91 -11.15 6.32
C SER A 372 1.22 -9.65 6.40
N TYR A 373 0.74 -8.86 5.45
CA TYR A 373 0.90 -7.41 5.44
C TYR A 373 -0.44 -6.72 5.61
N SER A 374 -0.44 -5.62 6.34
CA SER A 374 -1.57 -4.68 6.41
C SER A 374 -1.43 -3.60 5.36
N GLY A 375 -2.54 -2.98 4.98
CA GLY A 375 -2.52 -1.72 4.26
C GLY A 375 -1.81 -0.62 5.03
N VAL A 376 -1.41 0.44 4.33
CA VAL A 376 -0.77 1.60 4.95
C VAL A 376 -1.68 2.21 6.02
N ASN A 377 -1.10 2.45 7.19
CA ASN A 377 -1.77 3.02 8.35
C ASN A 377 -0.75 3.80 9.20
N ILE A 378 -1.14 4.32 10.35
CA ILE A 378 -0.23 5.07 11.22
C ILE A 378 0.97 4.24 11.68
N ASP A 379 0.78 2.96 12.01
CA ASP A 379 1.88 2.08 12.44
C ASP A 379 2.94 1.91 11.34
N SER A 380 2.56 2.05 10.07
CA SER A 380 3.49 1.97 8.93
C SER A 380 4.57 3.07 8.98
N PHE A 381 4.25 4.23 9.58
CA PHE A 381 5.13 5.39 9.74
C PHE A 381 5.78 5.48 11.11
N MET A 382 5.60 4.48 11.96
CA MET A 382 6.12 4.47 13.33
C MET A 382 6.97 3.23 13.60
N ARG A 383 7.83 3.35 14.61
CA ARG A 383 8.59 2.24 15.18
C ARG A 383 8.21 2.09 16.64
N LYS A 384 8.08 0.87 17.12
CA LYS A 384 7.85 0.57 18.53
C LYS A 384 9.19 0.26 19.17
N ILE A 385 9.60 1.11 20.12
CA ILE A 385 10.87 0.99 20.84
C ILE A 385 10.54 0.56 22.27
N THR A 386 11.21 -0.49 22.73
CA THR A 386 11.11 -0.96 24.12
C THR A 386 12.15 -0.30 24.99
N PHE A 387 11.73 0.08 26.20
CA PHE A 387 12.57 0.58 27.27
C PHE A 387 12.41 -0.35 28.47
N GLN A 388 13.53 -0.63 29.14
CA GLN A 388 13.54 -1.47 30.32
C GLN A 388 14.30 -0.72 31.42
N GLU A 389 13.67 -0.61 32.59
CA GLU A 389 14.24 -0.05 33.79
C GLU A 389 14.14 -1.07 34.93
N LEU A 390 15.24 -1.38 35.57
CA LEU A 390 15.30 -2.27 36.72
C LEU A 390 15.85 -1.52 37.91
N THR A 391 15.17 -1.67 39.06
CA THR A 391 15.78 -1.27 40.32
C THR A 391 16.85 -2.30 40.72
N LYS A 392 17.69 -1.95 41.72
CA LYS A 392 18.69 -2.90 42.24
C LYS A 392 18.00 -4.18 42.77
N GLU A 393 16.94 -4.01 43.52
CA GLU A 393 16.16 -5.10 44.11
C GLU A 393 15.47 -5.97 43.02
N GLY A 394 14.91 -5.31 42.00
CA GLY A 394 14.30 -6.00 40.83
C GLY A 394 15.35 -6.83 40.07
N LEU A 395 16.53 -6.27 39.83
CA LEU A 395 17.63 -7.01 39.20
C LEU A 395 18.11 -8.17 40.09
N GLN A 396 18.24 -7.99 41.40
CA GLN A 396 18.65 -9.05 42.32
C GLN A 396 17.65 -10.22 42.35
N ALA A 397 16.36 -9.92 42.30
CA ALA A 397 15.32 -10.93 42.24
C ALA A 397 15.31 -11.70 40.88
N LEU A 398 15.63 -11.01 39.79
CA LEU A 398 15.65 -11.60 38.44
C LEU A 398 16.96 -12.32 38.10
N ALA A 399 18.04 -11.98 38.77
CA ALA A 399 19.40 -12.45 38.50
C ALA A 399 19.54 -13.99 38.45
N PRO A 400 18.98 -14.78 39.37
CA PRO A 400 19.11 -16.25 39.30
C PRO A 400 18.57 -16.81 37.98
N THR A 401 17.44 -16.29 37.49
CA THR A 401 16.85 -16.71 36.24
C THR A 401 17.76 -16.38 35.05
N ILE A 402 18.24 -15.12 34.97
CA ILE A 402 19.10 -14.68 33.86
C ILE A 402 20.41 -15.47 33.84
N GLU A 403 21.07 -15.64 35.00
CA GLU A 403 22.34 -16.35 35.11
C GLU A 403 22.16 -17.82 34.68
N THR A 404 21.11 -18.50 35.16
CA THR A 404 20.84 -19.91 34.78
C THR A 404 20.60 -20.06 33.29
N MET A 405 19.79 -19.19 32.69
CA MET A 405 19.49 -19.24 31.27
C MET A 405 20.73 -18.95 30.42
N ALA A 406 21.45 -17.90 30.74
CA ALA A 406 22.67 -17.51 30.00
C ALA A 406 23.75 -18.58 30.08
N GLU A 407 23.93 -19.26 31.24
CA GLU A 407 24.87 -20.39 31.40
C GLU A 407 24.43 -21.61 30.57
N ALA A 408 23.14 -21.93 30.59
CA ALA A 408 22.60 -23.03 29.80
C ALA A 408 22.76 -22.83 28.27
N GLU A 409 22.72 -21.57 27.83
CA GLU A 409 23.00 -21.20 26.43
C GLU A 409 24.50 -21.04 26.12
N GLY A 410 25.39 -21.20 27.12
CA GLY A 410 26.83 -20.99 26.98
C GLY A 410 27.27 -19.52 26.85
N LEU A 411 26.37 -18.57 27.19
CA LEU A 411 26.60 -17.12 27.10
C LEU A 411 27.13 -16.55 28.44
N HIS A 412 28.31 -16.96 28.83
CA HIS A 412 28.90 -16.60 30.14
C HIS A 412 29.07 -15.07 30.36
N ALA A 413 29.32 -14.30 29.30
CA ALA A 413 29.40 -12.86 29.41
C ALA A 413 28.06 -12.20 29.79
N HIS A 414 26.90 -12.77 29.33
CA HIS A 414 25.59 -12.31 29.74
C HIS A 414 25.35 -12.59 31.22
N ALA A 415 25.69 -13.78 31.74
CA ALA A 415 25.64 -14.10 33.18
C ALA A 415 26.51 -13.13 33.97
N GLN A 416 27.73 -12.89 33.51
CA GLN A 416 28.69 -11.97 34.20
C GLN A 416 28.16 -10.53 34.22
N ALA A 417 27.47 -10.05 33.20
CA ALA A 417 26.89 -8.70 33.19
C ALA A 417 25.88 -8.49 34.33
N VAL A 418 25.16 -9.53 34.73
CA VAL A 418 24.26 -9.48 35.88
C VAL A 418 25.02 -9.58 37.19
N ARG A 419 25.97 -10.52 37.30
CA ARG A 419 26.77 -10.77 38.52
C ARG A 419 27.48 -9.52 39.04
N VAL A 420 28.12 -8.75 38.16
CA VAL A 420 28.83 -7.52 38.53
C VAL A 420 27.90 -6.41 39.03
N ARG A 421 26.60 -6.50 38.80
CA ARG A 421 25.62 -5.51 39.25
C ARG A 421 24.91 -5.91 40.56
N LYS A 422 25.19 -7.11 41.06
CA LYS A 422 24.61 -7.60 42.37
C LYS A 422 25.44 -7.13 43.57
N SER A 423 26.67 -6.68 43.33
CA SER A 423 27.56 -6.19 44.36
C SER A 423 27.21 -4.82 44.91
#